data_ec95e7a4f99ac0b61c82f3cc0ee4cbbe
#
_entry.id   ec95e7a4f99ac0b61c82f3cc0ee4cbbe
#
_cell.length_a   1.000
_cell.length_b   1.000
_cell.length_c   1.000
_cell.angle_alpha   90.00
_cell.angle_beta   90.00
_cell.angle_gamma   90.00
#
_symmetry.space_group_name_H-M   'P 1'
#
loop_
_entity.id
_entity.type
_entity.pdbx_description
1 polymer ?
#
loop_
_entity_poly.entity_id
_entity_poly.type
_entity_poly.pdbx_seq_one_letter_code
_entity_poly.pdbx_strand_id
1 'polypeptide(L)'
;MDVIRIRGLEIDCIVGLRPLECEREQRVHLELALGLDLAPAGRSGRIALTCDYVEIAEEVLAMLKFRRYRLIEMATEELTSMLLGVHRALEFVEIRLDKPGALDGRARAASVEVRRTRTSFPATKVETPFGATEQLLETREAKLYLLSIEPGQALEPSPPSDARWVEWLVSG
;
A
#
# COMPACT_ATOMS: atom_id res chain seq x y z
N MET A 1 5.37 18.75 11.64
CA MET A 1 5.45 17.65 10.67
C MET A 1 4.67 18.06 9.46
N ASP A 2 5.30 17.95 8.29
CA ASP A 2 4.70 18.39 7.03
C ASP A 2 3.92 17.23 6.39
N VAL A 3 3.11 17.54 5.37
CA VAL A 3 2.23 16.55 4.74
C VAL A 3 2.19 16.75 3.23
N ILE A 4 2.47 15.70 2.47
CA ILE A 4 2.11 15.63 1.06
C ILE A 4 0.72 14.99 0.95
N ARG A 5 -0.16 15.55 0.11
CA ARG A 5 -1.49 15.00 -0.13
C ARG A 5 -1.67 14.62 -1.59
N ILE A 6 -2.13 13.39 -1.82
CA ILE A 6 -2.63 12.93 -3.11
C ILE A 6 -4.15 12.94 -3.01
N ARG A 7 -4.82 13.66 -3.90
CA ARG A 7 -6.27 13.86 -3.85
C ARG A 7 -6.93 13.42 -5.15
N GLY A 8 -8.10 12.78 -5.01
CA GLY A 8 -8.89 12.37 -6.16
C GLY A 8 -8.24 11.25 -6.99
N LEU A 9 -7.46 10.36 -6.37
CA LEU A 9 -6.94 9.19 -7.06
C LEU A 9 -8.10 8.20 -7.26
N GLU A 10 -8.31 7.77 -8.52
CA GLU A 10 -9.41 6.90 -8.91
C GLU A 10 -8.89 5.62 -9.54
N ILE A 11 -9.54 4.49 -9.23
CA ILE A 11 -9.26 3.21 -9.87
C ILE A 11 -10.51 2.35 -9.94
N ASP A 12 -10.62 1.57 -11.01
CA ASP A 12 -11.58 0.47 -11.10
C ASP A 12 -10.88 -0.81 -10.62
N CYS A 13 -11.39 -1.40 -9.55
CA CYS A 13 -10.86 -2.62 -8.95
C CYS A 13 -11.98 -3.51 -8.40
N ILE A 14 -11.64 -4.77 -8.10
CA ILE A 14 -12.57 -5.69 -7.49
C ILE A 14 -12.51 -5.50 -5.98
N VAL A 15 -13.64 -5.06 -5.39
CA VAL A 15 -13.77 -4.88 -3.93
C VAL A 15 -15.19 -5.12 -3.47
N GLY A 16 -15.39 -6.04 -2.54
CA GLY A 16 -16.66 -6.31 -1.89
C GLY A 16 -16.90 -7.78 -1.60
N LEU A 17 -18.03 -8.06 -0.93
CA LEU A 17 -18.44 -9.38 -0.47
C LEU A 17 -19.60 -9.96 -1.28
N ARG A 18 -20.37 -9.10 -1.95
CA ARG A 18 -21.52 -9.56 -2.73
C ARG A 18 -21.05 -10.27 -4.01
N PRO A 19 -21.75 -11.29 -4.52
CA PRO A 19 -21.32 -12.03 -5.71
C PRO A 19 -20.96 -11.13 -6.89
N LEU A 20 -21.78 -10.15 -7.23
CA LEU A 20 -21.50 -9.20 -8.32
C LEU A 20 -20.28 -8.32 -8.06
N GLU A 21 -19.99 -7.98 -6.81
CA GLU A 21 -18.84 -7.20 -6.42
C GLU A 21 -17.51 -7.98 -6.55
N CYS A 22 -17.59 -9.31 -6.40
CA CYS A 22 -16.44 -10.20 -6.55
C CYS A 22 -16.07 -10.45 -8.03
N GLU A 23 -16.99 -10.18 -8.97
CA GLU A 23 -16.83 -10.47 -10.39
C GLU A 23 -16.57 -9.21 -11.24
N ARG A 24 -17.04 -8.06 -10.78
CA ARG A 24 -17.00 -6.81 -11.55
C ARG A 24 -16.15 -5.76 -10.85
N GLU A 25 -15.34 -5.09 -11.65
CA GLU A 25 -14.61 -3.92 -11.19
C GLU A 25 -15.59 -2.81 -10.80
N GLN A 26 -15.27 -2.12 -9.72
CA GLN A 26 -16.01 -0.97 -9.20
C GLN A 26 -15.07 0.20 -9.03
N ARG A 27 -15.55 1.40 -9.33
CA ARG A 27 -14.81 2.63 -9.07
C ARG A 27 -14.65 2.84 -7.56
N VAL A 28 -13.42 3.04 -7.13
CA VAL A 28 -13.10 3.56 -5.79
C VAL A 28 -12.31 4.85 -5.91
N HIS A 29 -12.43 5.72 -4.92
CA HIS A 29 -11.69 6.96 -4.85
C HIS A 29 -10.82 6.94 -3.60
N LEU A 30 -9.58 7.43 -3.73
CA LEU A 30 -8.64 7.50 -2.63
C LEU A 30 -8.13 8.92 -2.44
N GLU A 31 -7.92 9.25 -1.18
CA GLU A 31 -7.13 10.38 -0.75
C GLU A 31 -6.04 9.88 0.20
N LEU A 32 -4.80 10.33 0.00
CA LEU A 32 -3.69 9.98 0.85
C LEU A 32 -3.10 11.24 1.48
N ALA A 33 -2.66 11.12 2.75
CA ALA A 33 -1.83 12.10 3.41
C ALA A 33 -0.57 11.41 3.94
N LEU A 34 0.57 11.88 3.49
CA LEU A 34 1.90 11.32 3.72
C LEU A 34 2.67 12.27 4.63
N GLY A 35 2.93 11.88 5.86
CA GLY A 35 3.60 12.71 6.87
C GLY A 35 5.10 12.46 6.90
N LEU A 36 5.89 13.53 6.65
CA LEU A 36 7.34 13.49 6.67
C LEU A 36 7.92 14.89 6.89
N ASP A 37 9.23 15.00 7.13
CA ASP A 37 9.93 16.30 7.16
C ASP A 37 10.29 16.73 5.74
N LEU A 38 9.64 17.77 5.23
CA LEU A 38 9.87 18.31 3.89
C LEU A 38 10.94 19.42 3.84
N ALA A 39 11.42 19.91 4.98
CA ALA A 39 12.34 21.03 5.02
C ALA A 39 13.71 20.74 4.33
N PRO A 40 14.29 19.53 4.45
CA PRO A 40 15.52 19.20 3.71
C PRO A 40 15.34 19.22 2.19
N ALA A 41 14.23 18.64 1.69
CA ALA A 41 13.91 18.64 0.26
C ALA A 41 13.62 20.04 -0.26
N GLY A 42 12.80 20.82 0.48
CA GLY A 42 12.46 22.19 0.13
C GLY A 42 13.67 23.13 0.05
N ARG A 43 14.70 22.90 0.87
CA ARG A 43 15.95 23.67 0.84
C ARG A 43 16.93 23.25 -0.25
N SER A 44 16.94 21.98 -0.63
CA SER A 44 17.95 21.42 -1.54
C SER A 44 17.45 21.12 -2.95
N GLY A 45 16.14 21.00 -3.13
CA GLY A 45 15.54 20.53 -4.40
C GLY A 45 15.80 19.04 -4.71
N ARG A 46 16.27 18.25 -3.74
CA ARG A 46 16.63 16.84 -3.97
C ARG A 46 15.44 15.93 -3.68
N ILE A 47 15.02 15.19 -4.70
CA ILE A 47 13.91 14.20 -4.59
C ILE A 47 14.21 13.09 -3.57
N ALA A 48 15.46 12.67 -3.42
CA ALA A 48 15.88 11.66 -2.46
C ALA A 48 15.65 12.05 -0.98
N LEU A 49 15.28 13.31 -0.70
CA LEU A 49 14.98 13.81 0.64
C LEU A 49 13.47 14.01 0.88
N THR A 50 12.64 13.47 0.01
CA THR A 50 11.19 13.45 0.10
C THR A 50 10.68 12.10 -0.39
N CYS A 51 9.39 11.96 -0.68
CA CYS A 51 8.85 10.81 -1.38
C CYS A 51 8.38 11.20 -2.79
N ASP A 52 8.57 10.29 -3.75
CA ASP A 52 8.00 10.43 -5.07
C ASP A 52 6.51 10.03 -5.02
N TYR A 53 5.64 11.03 -5.10
CA TYR A 53 4.20 10.80 -5.02
C TYR A 53 3.65 10.13 -6.28
N VAL A 54 4.38 10.13 -7.40
CA VAL A 54 4.00 9.38 -8.60
C VAL A 54 4.21 7.89 -8.37
N GLU A 55 5.40 7.51 -7.86
CA GLU A 55 5.72 6.14 -7.49
C GLU A 55 4.73 5.59 -6.44
N ILE A 56 4.46 6.37 -5.40
CA ILE A 56 3.46 6.01 -4.37
C ILE A 56 2.08 5.77 -4.98
N ALA A 57 1.64 6.62 -5.91
CA ALA A 57 0.34 6.45 -6.55
C ALA A 57 0.32 5.16 -7.39
N GLU A 58 1.39 4.87 -8.14
CA GLU A 58 1.50 3.65 -8.95
C GLU A 58 1.50 2.38 -8.09
N GLU A 59 2.22 2.36 -6.97
CA GLU A 59 2.24 1.25 -6.02
C GLU A 59 0.84 0.98 -5.44
N VAL A 60 0.14 2.04 -5.01
CA VAL A 60 -1.22 1.95 -4.48
C VAL A 60 -2.18 1.40 -5.52
N LEU A 61 -2.14 1.92 -6.75
CA LEU A 61 -2.98 1.46 -7.85
C LEU A 61 -2.68 0.02 -8.23
N ALA A 62 -1.39 -0.36 -8.31
CA ALA A 62 -0.99 -1.73 -8.62
C ALA A 62 -1.51 -2.73 -7.57
N MET A 63 -1.39 -2.38 -6.29
CA MET A 63 -1.87 -3.23 -5.21
C MET A 63 -3.40 -3.40 -5.21
N LEU A 64 -4.14 -2.31 -5.40
CA LEU A 64 -5.60 -2.36 -5.52
C LEU A 64 -6.06 -3.20 -6.72
N LYS A 65 -5.34 -3.10 -7.84
CA LYS A 65 -5.66 -3.86 -9.06
C LYS A 65 -5.34 -5.35 -8.91
N PHE A 66 -4.25 -5.69 -8.24
CA PHE A 66 -3.82 -7.07 -8.02
C PHE A 66 -4.69 -7.78 -6.99
N ARG A 67 -4.97 -7.09 -5.87
CA ARG A 67 -5.64 -7.65 -4.70
C ARG A 67 -7.11 -7.78 -4.86
N ARG A 68 -7.92 -8.45 -4.92
CA ARG A 68 -9.40 -8.50 -4.97
C ARG A 68 -9.93 -8.41 -3.54
N TYR A 69 -9.97 -7.22 -3.01
CA TYR A 69 -10.32 -7.00 -1.61
C TYR A 69 -11.78 -7.34 -1.29
N ARG A 70 -11.99 -8.06 -0.22
CA ARG A 70 -13.35 -8.32 0.30
C ARG A 70 -13.92 -7.11 1.04
N LEU A 71 -13.07 -6.34 1.70
CA LEU A 71 -13.45 -5.18 2.50
C LEU A 71 -12.51 -4.01 2.17
N ILE A 72 -13.05 -2.79 2.14
CA ILE A 72 -12.24 -1.58 1.97
C ILE A 72 -11.33 -1.32 3.18
N GLU A 73 -11.70 -1.83 4.35
CA GLU A 73 -10.87 -1.83 5.57
C GLU A 73 -9.59 -2.64 5.38
N MET A 74 -9.67 -3.78 4.72
CA MET A 74 -8.48 -4.59 4.41
C MET A 74 -7.56 -3.85 3.45
N ALA A 75 -8.12 -3.20 2.43
CA ALA A 75 -7.35 -2.42 1.48
C ALA A 75 -6.57 -1.30 2.19
N THR A 76 -7.23 -0.53 3.05
CA THR A 76 -6.56 0.58 3.77
C THR A 76 -5.49 0.09 4.72
N GLU A 77 -5.67 -1.05 5.37
CA GLU A 77 -4.68 -1.65 6.29
C GLU A 77 -3.44 -2.15 5.51
N GLU A 78 -3.63 -2.90 4.43
CA GLU A 78 -2.54 -3.42 3.60
C GLU A 78 -1.76 -2.29 2.92
N LEU A 79 -2.45 -1.28 2.36
CA LEU A 79 -1.83 -0.13 1.71
C LEU A 79 -1.01 0.72 2.70
N THR A 80 -1.53 1.00 3.89
CA THR A 80 -0.78 1.77 4.89
C THR A 80 0.45 1.02 5.39
N SER A 81 0.35 -0.30 5.56
CA SER A 81 1.49 -1.15 5.95
C SER A 81 2.57 -1.17 4.87
N MET A 82 2.18 -1.36 3.61
CA MET A 82 3.08 -1.35 2.46
C MET A 82 3.83 -0.01 2.37
N LEU A 83 3.11 1.12 2.35
CA LEU A 83 3.71 2.44 2.22
C LEU A 83 4.67 2.77 3.36
N LEU A 84 4.32 2.45 4.61
CA LEU A 84 5.20 2.66 5.75
C LEU A 84 6.40 1.73 5.76
N GLY A 85 6.27 0.52 5.22
CA GLY A 85 7.35 -0.44 5.11
C GLY A 85 8.37 -0.05 4.03
N VAL A 86 7.90 0.34 2.86
CA VAL A 86 8.71 0.69 1.69
C VAL A 86 9.34 2.09 1.87
N HIS A 87 8.53 3.11 2.12
CA HIS A 87 8.98 4.50 2.19
C HIS A 87 9.42 4.89 3.60
N ARG A 88 10.69 4.63 3.92
CA ARG A 88 11.25 4.82 5.27
C ARG A 88 11.22 6.26 5.80
N ALA A 89 11.11 7.24 4.92
CA ALA A 89 10.98 8.65 5.30
C ALA A 89 9.59 9.00 5.86
N LEU A 90 8.56 8.17 5.59
CA LEU A 90 7.22 8.41 6.08
C LEU A 90 7.11 8.10 7.57
N GLU A 91 6.57 9.03 8.33
CA GLU A 91 6.27 8.87 9.76
C GLU A 91 4.85 8.41 10.00
N PHE A 92 3.92 8.88 9.17
CA PHE A 92 2.55 8.37 9.13
C PHE A 92 2.00 8.34 7.71
N VAL A 93 1.04 7.48 7.50
CA VAL A 93 0.18 7.44 6.31
C VAL A 93 -1.27 7.50 6.76
N GLU A 94 -2.06 8.39 6.12
CA GLU A 94 -3.49 8.46 6.27
C GLU A 94 -4.12 8.17 4.92
N ILE A 95 -5.05 7.25 4.88
CA ILE A 95 -5.79 6.86 3.67
C ILE A 95 -7.26 7.00 3.95
N ARG A 96 -7.95 7.72 3.07
CA ARG A 96 -9.40 7.66 2.93
C ARG A 96 -9.72 6.91 1.64
N LEU A 97 -10.53 5.87 1.74
CA LEU A 97 -11.03 5.11 0.61
C LEU A 97 -12.55 5.18 0.57
N ASP A 98 -13.07 5.75 -0.49
CA ASP A 98 -14.50 5.88 -0.76
C ASP A 98 -14.93 4.83 -1.78
N LYS A 99 -16.02 4.12 -1.49
CA LYS A 99 -16.69 3.19 -2.41
C LYS A 99 -18.04 3.77 -2.81
N PRO A 100 -18.13 4.47 -3.96
CA PRO A 100 -19.39 4.92 -4.52
C PRO A 100 -20.30 3.74 -4.85
N GLY A 101 -21.61 3.93 -4.76
CA GLY A 101 -22.55 2.86 -5.09
C GLY A 101 -22.75 1.77 -4.04
N ALA A 102 -21.94 1.72 -2.98
CA ALA A 102 -22.05 0.69 -1.94
C ALA A 102 -23.41 0.64 -1.23
N LEU A 103 -24.16 1.72 -1.25
CA LEU A 103 -25.45 1.89 -0.57
C LEU A 103 -26.65 2.03 -1.53
N ASP A 104 -26.51 1.58 -2.77
CA ASP A 104 -27.58 1.54 -3.76
C ASP A 104 -28.32 2.88 -3.93
N GLY A 105 -27.56 4.00 -3.99
CA GLY A 105 -28.07 5.34 -4.17
C GLY A 105 -28.59 6.02 -2.88
N ARG A 106 -28.58 5.36 -1.73
CA ARG A 106 -29.00 5.95 -0.44
C ARG A 106 -27.98 6.92 0.13
N ALA A 107 -26.71 6.80 -0.26
CA ALA A 107 -25.65 7.74 0.04
C ALA A 107 -24.67 7.83 -1.15
N ARG A 108 -23.83 8.87 -1.16
CA ARG A 108 -22.83 9.05 -2.24
C ARG A 108 -21.78 7.95 -2.24
N ALA A 109 -21.32 7.54 -1.08
CA ALA A 109 -20.32 6.49 -0.89
C ALA A 109 -20.40 5.93 0.53
N ALA A 110 -19.86 4.73 0.72
CA ALA A 110 -19.33 4.28 2.01
C ALA A 110 -17.83 4.58 2.03
N SER A 111 -17.31 5.05 3.16
CA SER A 111 -15.91 5.48 3.29
C SER A 111 -15.27 4.85 4.50
N VAL A 112 -14.00 4.50 4.37
CA VAL A 112 -13.11 4.17 5.48
C VAL A 112 -11.96 5.16 5.49
N GLU A 113 -11.64 5.67 6.67
CA GLU A 113 -10.51 6.57 6.88
C GLU A 113 -9.65 6.01 8.01
N VAL A 114 -8.38 5.81 7.73
CA VAL A 114 -7.42 5.27 8.68
C VAL A 114 -6.17 6.13 8.71
N ARG A 115 -5.55 6.22 9.88
CA ARG A 115 -4.21 6.78 10.04
C ARG A 115 -3.34 5.76 10.77
N ARG A 116 -2.17 5.47 10.20
CA ARG A 116 -1.21 4.53 10.74
C ARG A 116 0.18 5.17 10.81
N THR A 117 0.97 4.67 11.74
CA THR A 117 2.39 5.02 11.90
C THR A 117 3.22 3.75 11.85
N ARG A 118 4.53 3.84 11.84
CA ARG A 118 5.40 2.65 11.88
C ARG A 118 5.10 1.72 13.06
N THR A 119 4.75 2.30 14.20
CA THR A 119 4.44 1.52 15.41
C THR A 119 3.13 0.72 15.30
N SER A 120 2.30 1.05 14.32
CA SER A 120 1.08 0.27 14.03
C SER A 120 1.40 -1.11 13.41
N PHE A 121 2.57 -1.22 12.77
CA PHE A 121 3.02 -2.43 12.08
C PHE A 121 4.43 -2.80 12.56
N PRO A 122 4.55 -3.52 13.68
CA PRO A 122 5.86 -3.99 14.16
C PRO A 122 6.40 -5.02 13.17
N ALA A 123 7.35 -4.59 12.33
CA ALA A 123 7.96 -5.45 11.33
C ALA A 123 8.91 -6.44 11.99
N THR A 124 8.90 -7.67 11.51
CA THR A 124 9.85 -8.72 11.89
C THR A 124 10.86 -8.89 10.77
N LYS A 125 12.12 -8.53 11.06
CA LYS A 125 13.22 -8.70 10.11
C LYS A 125 13.96 -10.00 10.40
N VAL A 126 14.23 -10.77 9.34
CA VAL A 126 15.00 -12.01 9.37
C VAL A 126 16.12 -11.90 8.35
N GLU A 127 17.36 -12.14 8.78
CA GLU A 127 18.51 -12.25 7.89
C GLU A 127 18.46 -13.60 7.16
N THR A 128 18.80 -13.59 5.88
CA THR A 128 18.74 -14.73 4.98
C THR A 128 20.03 -14.83 4.16
N PRO A 129 20.33 -15.97 3.53
CA PRO A 129 21.52 -16.10 2.69
C PRO A 129 21.59 -15.14 1.50
N PHE A 130 20.46 -14.60 1.04
CA PHE A 130 20.40 -13.63 -0.07
C PHE A 130 20.37 -12.17 0.41
N GLY A 131 20.28 -11.92 1.73
CA GLY A 131 20.15 -10.59 2.32
C GLY A 131 19.20 -10.58 3.49
N ALA A 132 18.03 -9.95 3.37
CA ALA A 132 17.06 -9.89 4.45
C ALA A 132 15.60 -9.95 3.96
N THR A 133 14.75 -10.49 4.81
CA THR A 133 13.29 -10.47 4.63
C THR A 133 12.66 -9.72 5.80
N GLU A 134 11.82 -8.75 5.53
CA GLU A 134 11.06 -8.02 6.54
C GLU A 134 9.57 -8.26 6.31
N GLN A 135 8.89 -8.88 7.28
CA GLN A 135 7.46 -9.07 7.23
C GLN A 135 6.77 -7.78 7.67
N LEU A 136 6.07 -7.13 6.74
CA LEU A 136 5.38 -5.86 6.98
C LEU A 136 3.99 -6.07 7.56
N LEU A 137 3.30 -7.09 7.07
CA LEU A 137 1.94 -7.42 7.52
C LEU A 137 1.68 -8.91 7.34
N GLU A 138 0.96 -9.49 8.27
CA GLU A 138 0.32 -10.79 8.13
C GLU A 138 -1.14 -10.71 8.53
N THR A 139 -2.01 -11.13 7.62
CA THR A 139 -3.43 -11.27 7.84
C THR A 139 -3.86 -12.71 7.54
N ARG A 140 -5.12 -13.03 7.75
CA ARG A 140 -5.67 -14.34 7.37
C ARG A 140 -5.60 -14.59 5.84
N GLU A 141 -5.63 -13.52 5.04
CA GLU A 141 -5.79 -13.61 3.58
C GLU A 141 -4.52 -13.19 2.82
N ALA A 142 -3.57 -12.51 3.48
CA ALA A 142 -2.37 -12.01 2.82
C ALA A 142 -1.19 -11.87 3.77
N LYS A 143 0.00 -11.97 3.19
CA LYS A 143 1.27 -11.61 3.82
C LYS A 143 2.01 -10.63 2.92
N LEU A 144 2.55 -9.58 3.51
CA LEU A 144 3.37 -8.58 2.84
C LEU A 144 4.79 -8.68 3.36
N TYR A 145 5.73 -8.74 2.42
CA TYR A 145 7.16 -8.80 2.72
C TYR A 145 7.91 -7.75 1.92
N LEU A 146 8.89 -7.14 2.55
CA LEU A 146 9.96 -6.41 1.88
C LEU A 146 11.20 -7.29 1.85
N LEU A 147 11.73 -7.51 0.65
CA LEU A 147 12.94 -8.31 0.43
C LEU A 147 14.10 -7.38 0.10
N SER A 148 15.20 -7.53 0.80
CA SER A 148 16.47 -6.86 0.49
C SER A 148 17.43 -7.92 -0.02
N ILE A 149 17.85 -7.81 -1.28
CA ILE A 149 18.77 -8.76 -1.93
C ILE A 149 20.13 -8.08 -2.06
N GLU A 150 21.17 -8.71 -1.54
CA GLU A 150 22.54 -8.17 -1.62
C GLU A 150 23.11 -8.29 -3.04
N PRO A 151 24.01 -7.39 -3.44
CA PRO A 151 24.65 -7.45 -4.73
C PRO A 151 25.29 -8.82 -5.00
N GLY A 152 24.97 -9.41 -6.14
CA GLY A 152 25.47 -10.75 -6.53
C GLY A 152 24.69 -11.92 -5.95
N GLN A 153 23.69 -11.67 -5.13
CA GLN A 153 22.76 -12.70 -4.65
C GLN A 153 21.51 -12.76 -5.54
N ALA A 154 20.83 -13.88 -5.51
CA ALA A 154 19.56 -14.08 -6.18
C ALA A 154 18.58 -14.82 -5.28
N LEU A 155 17.32 -14.51 -5.42
CA LEU A 155 16.22 -15.22 -4.81
C LEU A 155 15.42 -15.90 -5.92
N GLU A 156 15.23 -17.22 -5.81
CA GLU A 156 14.25 -17.92 -6.62
C GLU A 156 12.94 -17.98 -5.83
N PRO A 157 11.93 -17.20 -6.22
CA PRO A 157 10.66 -17.22 -5.52
C PRO A 157 10.02 -18.60 -5.58
N SER A 158 9.63 -19.12 -4.45
CA SER A 158 8.87 -20.37 -4.33
C SER A 158 7.57 -20.11 -3.57
N PRO A 159 6.61 -19.41 -4.19
CA PRO A 159 5.33 -19.16 -3.54
C PRO A 159 4.58 -20.49 -3.30
N PRO A 160 3.74 -20.58 -2.27
CA PRO A 160 2.81 -21.68 -2.11
C PRO A 160 2.01 -21.92 -3.39
N SER A 161 1.75 -23.18 -3.74
CA SER A 161 1.12 -23.58 -5.01
C SER A 161 -0.30 -23.03 -5.21
N ASP A 162 -0.96 -22.63 -4.13
CA ASP A 162 -2.33 -22.10 -4.08
C ASP A 162 -2.39 -20.58 -3.87
N ALA A 163 -1.24 -19.92 -3.75
CA ALA A 163 -1.16 -18.48 -3.53
C ALA A 163 -1.05 -17.69 -4.84
N ARG A 164 -1.74 -16.55 -4.91
CA ARG A 164 -1.43 -15.53 -5.90
C ARG A 164 -0.20 -14.77 -5.41
N TRP A 165 0.75 -14.57 -6.30
CA TRP A 165 2.02 -13.92 -6.02
C TRP A 165 2.21 -12.71 -6.94
N VAL A 166 2.74 -11.63 -6.40
CA VAL A 166 3.20 -10.48 -7.16
C VAL A 166 4.45 -9.91 -6.51
N GLU A 167 5.37 -9.50 -7.34
CA GLU A 167 6.58 -8.78 -6.95
C GLU A 167 6.68 -7.50 -7.77
N TRP A 168 7.22 -6.47 -7.18
CA TRP A 168 7.69 -5.30 -7.92
C TRP A 168 8.96 -4.75 -7.30
N LEU A 169 9.81 -4.20 -8.16
CA LEU A 169 11.05 -3.59 -7.74
C LEU A 169 10.77 -2.21 -7.15
N VAL A 170 11.15 -2.02 -5.89
CA VAL A 170 11.03 -0.75 -5.17
C VAL A 170 12.27 0.12 -5.38
N SER A 171 13.46 -0.49 -5.36
CA SER A 171 14.74 0.17 -5.64
C SER A 171 15.78 -0.86 -6.05
N GLY A 172 16.73 -0.44 -6.86
CA GLY A 172 17.81 -1.31 -7.35
C GLY A 172 19.08 -0.55 -7.67
#